data_14f381be0f49a7b961051d83258198e7
#
_entry.id   14f381be0f49a7b961051d83258198e7
#
_cell.length_a   1.000
_cell.length_b   1.000
_cell.length_c   1.000
_cell.angle_alpha   90.00
_cell.angle_beta   90.00
_cell.angle_gamma   90.00
#
_symmetry.space_group_name_H-M   'P 1'
#
loop_
_entity.id
_entity.type
_entity.pdbx_description
1 polymer ?
#
loop_
_entity_poly.entity_id
_entity_poly.type
_entity_poly.pdbx_seq_one_letter_code
_entity_poly.pdbx_strand_id
1 'polypeptide(L)'
;MTAVAGLLLAAGAGRRMGMPKALVDDWLVRSIEVLREGGCDDVLVVLGAAADEARAMLPAGQRVVVAEDWDEGMGASLRVGLAALGSDAEAAVVHLVDLPDVGPDVVARVVSTGSGPPRSDPGSTAGLVRAAYAGVPGHPVLIGRDHWAGVIEAAVGDQGARGYLKTHDVRLVECGDLAGGNDVDRR
;
A
#
# COMPACT_ATOMS: atom_id res chain seq x y z
N MET A 1 11.30 -7.60 -16.80
CA MET A 1 10.37 -6.60 -16.20
C MET A 1 10.22 -6.99 -14.75
N THR A 2 10.41 -6.04 -13.83
CA THR A 2 10.31 -6.27 -12.38
C THR A 2 8.85 -6.54 -12.03
N ALA A 3 8.55 -7.71 -11.44
CA ALA A 3 7.19 -8.04 -11.01
C ALA A 3 6.81 -7.19 -9.79
N VAL A 4 5.81 -6.34 -9.94
CA VAL A 4 5.34 -5.43 -8.88
C VAL A 4 3.99 -5.91 -8.35
N ALA A 5 3.94 -6.22 -7.06
CA ALA A 5 2.70 -6.58 -6.39
C ALA A 5 2.01 -5.33 -5.79
N GLY A 6 0.70 -5.24 -5.93
CA GLY A 6 -0.11 -4.30 -5.16
C GLY A 6 -0.44 -4.86 -3.78
N LEU A 7 -0.26 -4.08 -2.74
CA LEU A 7 -0.62 -4.40 -1.37
C LEU A 7 -1.62 -3.38 -0.85
N LEU A 8 -2.91 -3.76 -0.82
CA LEU A 8 -3.99 -2.89 -0.36
C LEU A 8 -4.25 -3.12 1.13
N LEU A 9 -4.01 -2.12 1.95
CA LEU A 9 -4.31 -2.15 3.38
C LEU A 9 -5.75 -1.67 3.62
N ALA A 10 -6.61 -2.57 4.09
CA ALA A 10 -8.03 -2.33 4.33
C ALA A 10 -8.53 -2.96 5.65
N ALA A 11 -7.64 -3.07 6.65
CA ALA A 11 -7.91 -3.79 7.90
C ALA A 11 -8.53 -2.92 9.01
N GLY A 12 -8.52 -1.59 8.86
CA GLY A 12 -8.90 -0.65 9.91
C GLY A 12 -10.40 -0.62 10.22
N ALA A 13 -10.74 -0.50 11.51
CA ALA A 13 -12.13 -0.44 11.99
C ALA A 13 -12.88 0.87 11.63
N GLY A 14 -12.20 1.89 11.13
CA GLY A 14 -12.83 3.17 10.77
C GLY A 14 -13.56 3.84 11.94
N ARG A 15 -13.00 3.82 13.14
CA ARG A 15 -13.65 4.29 14.37
C ARG A 15 -14.19 5.72 14.27
N ARG A 16 -13.47 6.61 13.57
CA ARG A 16 -13.89 8.00 13.33
C ARG A 16 -15.00 8.12 12.29
N MET A 17 -15.05 7.20 11.34
CA MET A 17 -16.07 7.13 10.29
C MET A 17 -17.34 6.40 10.76
N GLY A 18 -17.25 5.64 11.86
CA GLY A 18 -18.35 4.85 12.40
C GLY A 18 -18.56 3.49 11.71
N MET A 19 -17.70 3.14 10.75
CA MET A 19 -17.71 1.83 10.08
C MET A 19 -16.33 1.51 9.49
N PRO A 20 -15.99 0.23 9.31
CA PRO A 20 -14.75 -0.17 8.63
C PRO A 20 -14.64 0.44 7.24
N LYS A 21 -13.48 1.05 6.93
CA LYS A 21 -13.27 1.74 5.64
C LYS A 21 -13.37 0.79 4.44
N ALA A 22 -13.08 -0.50 4.63
CA ALA A 22 -13.27 -1.53 3.62
C ALA A 22 -14.74 -1.73 3.18
N LEU A 23 -15.71 -1.31 4.01
CA LEU A 23 -17.15 -1.41 3.72
C LEU A 23 -17.75 -0.12 3.17
N VAL A 24 -16.94 0.92 2.96
CA VAL A 24 -17.43 2.22 2.46
C VAL A 24 -17.60 2.15 0.96
N ASP A 25 -18.83 2.28 0.50
CA ASP A 25 -19.21 2.37 -0.91
C ASP A 25 -18.45 1.36 -1.80
N ASP A 26 -17.77 1.81 -2.85
CA ASP A 26 -16.96 1.00 -3.77
C ASP A 26 -15.44 1.08 -3.50
N TRP A 27 -15.02 1.69 -2.40
CA TRP A 27 -13.61 2.00 -2.16
C TRP A 27 -12.69 0.79 -2.26
N LEU A 28 -13.12 -0.35 -1.72
CA LEU A 28 -12.33 -1.57 -1.70
C LEU A 28 -12.07 -2.09 -3.13
N VAL A 29 -13.12 -2.22 -3.93
CA VAL A 29 -13.04 -2.72 -5.31
C VAL A 29 -12.28 -1.72 -6.18
N ARG A 30 -12.60 -0.44 -6.07
CA ARG A 30 -11.93 0.63 -6.80
C ARG A 30 -10.43 0.69 -6.52
N SER A 31 -10.01 0.55 -5.26
CA SER A 31 -8.59 0.57 -4.90
C SER A 31 -7.82 -0.61 -5.52
N ILE A 32 -8.46 -1.78 -5.67
CA ILE A 32 -7.89 -2.92 -6.38
C ILE A 32 -7.69 -2.59 -7.88
N GLU A 33 -8.70 -1.99 -8.51
CA GLU A 33 -8.62 -1.56 -9.91
C GLU A 33 -7.53 -0.51 -10.12
N VAL A 34 -7.44 0.48 -9.24
CA VAL A 34 -6.38 1.50 -9.25
C VAL A 34 -4.98 0.88 -9.23
N LEU A 35 -4.75 -0.12 -8.38
CA LEU A 35 -3.47 -0.81 -8.31
C LEU A 35 -3.18 -1.61 -9.59
N ARG A 36 -4.17 -2.33 -10.14
CA ARG A 36 -4.02 -3.11 -11.37
C ARG A 36 -3.74 -2.22 -12.58
N GLU A 37 -4.56 -1.20 -12.78
CA GLU A 37 -4.40 -0.25 -13.89
C GLU A 37 -3.12 0.58 -13.76
N GLY A 38 -2.65 0.82 -12.54
CA GLY A 38 -1.39 1.48 -12.24
C GLY A 38 -0.14 0.62 -12.45
N GLY A 39 -0.30 -0.65 -12.89
CA GLY A 39 0.80 -1.53 -13.29
C GLY A 39 1.25 -2.55 -12.24
N CYS A 40 0.39 -2.88 -11.27
CA CYS A 40 0.64 -4.01 -10.37
C CYS A 40 0.17 -5.32 -11.04
N ASP A 41 1.07 -6.30 -11.15
CA ASP A 41 0.80 -7.60 -11.80
C ASP A 41 -0.20 -8.46 -11.00
N ASP A 42 -0.15 -8.36 -9.68
CA ASP A 42 -1.03 -9.04 -8.73
C ASP A 42 -1.39 -8.11 -7.58
N VAL A 43 -2.58 -8.26 -7.00
CA VAL A 43 -3.03 -7.45 -5.87
C VAL A 43 -3.44 -8.34 -4.70
N LEU A 44 -2.76 -8.15 -3.56
CA LEU A 44 -3.10 -8.75 -2.28
C LEU A 44 -3.86 -7.73 -1.41
N VAL A 45 -5.03 -8.10 -0.92
CA VAL A 45 -5.83 -7.29 0.00
C VAL A 45 -5.61 -7.77 1.43
N VAL A 46 -5.28 -6.85 2.33
CA VAL A 46 -5.17 -7.13 3.77
C VAL A 46 -6.44 -6.64 4.44
N LEU A 47 -7.23 -7.58 4.96
CA LEU A 47 -8.44 -7.33 5.73
C LEU A 47 -8.19 -7.51 7.23
N GLY A 48 -9.09 -7.00 8.06
CA GLY A 48 -9.02 -7.10 9.51
C GLY A 48 -10.41 -6.92 10.12
N ALA A 49 -10.75 -5.73 10.60
CA ALA A 49 -12.09 -5.43 11.07
C ALA A 49 -13.12 -5.70 9.95
N ALA A 50 -14.18 -6.45 10.28
CA ALA A 50 -15.24 -6.86 9.35
C ALA A 50 -14.71 -7.63 8.11
N ALA A 51 -13.72 -8.51 8.31
CA ALA A 51 -13.07 -9.24 7.21
C ALA A 51 -14.05 -10.10 6.39
N ASP A 52 -15.01 -10.73 7.02
CA ASP A 52 -15.98 -11.58 6.32
C ASP A 52 -16.93 -10.77 5.43
N GLU A 53 -17.44 -9.66 5.93
CA GLU A 53 -18.29 -8.74 5.18
C GLU A 53 -17.52 -8.10 4.01
N ALA A 54 -16.29 -7.64 4.24
CA ALA A 54 -15.44 -7.07 3.22
C ALA A 54 -15.07 -8.12 2.14
N ARG A 55 -14.79 -9.35 2.54
CA ARG A 55 -14.51 -10.46 1.62
C ARG A 55 -15.68 -10.74 0.68
N ALA A 56 -16.91 -10.64 1.18
CA ALA A 56 -18.11 -10.84 0.37
C ALA A 56 -18.30 -9.78 -0.73
N MET A 57 -17.66 -8.60 -0.61
CA MET A 57 -17.68 -7.54 -1.60
C MET A 57 -16.64 -7.71 -2.71
N LEU A 58 -15.68 -8.62 -2.53
CA LEU A 58 -14.55 -8.78 -3.44
C LEU A 58 -14.90 -9.63 -4.66
N PRO A 59 -14.26 -9.36 -5.80
CA PRO A 59 -14.37 -10.22 -6.99
C PRO A 59 -13.92 -11.67 -6.69
N ALA A 60 -14.52 -12.62 -7.37
CA ALA A 60 -14.12 -14.03 -7.26
C ALA A 60 -12.63 -14.20 -7.60
N GLY A 61 -11.90 -14.95 -6.78
CA GLY A 61 -10.49 -15.21 -6.97
C GLY A 61 -9.54 -14.08 -6.48
N GLN A 62 -10.06 -13.00 -5.90
CA GLN A 62 -9.22 -11.97 -5.31
C GLN A 62 -8.40 -12.53 -4.15
N ARG A 63 -7.08 -12.33 -4.19
CA ARG A 63 -6.19 -12.72 -3.10
C ARG A 63 -6.40 -11.86 -1.87
N VAL A 64 -6.58 -12.52 -0.73
CA VAL A 64 -6.85 -11.88 0.56
C VAL A 64 -6.02 -12.55 1.65
N VAL A 65 -5.52 -11.76 2.57
CA VAL A 65 -5.00 -12.21 3.87
C VAL A 65 -5.70 -11.42 4.98
N VAL A 66 -5.93 -12.07 6.11
CA VAL A 66 -6.51 -11.42 7.30
C VAL A 66 -5.41 -11.14 8.31
N ALA A 67 -5.30 -9.88 8.73
CA ALA A 67 -4.46 -9.49 9.85
C ALA A 67 -5.27 -9.67 11.14
N GLU A 68 -5.05 -10.77 11.86
CA GLU A 68 -5.76 -11.06 13.11
C GLU A 68 -5.51 -9.99 14.18
N ASP A 69 -4.27 -9.45 14.20
CA ASP A 69 -3.84 -8.42 15.14
C ASP A 69 -4.02 -6.99 14.57
N TRP A 70 -5.02 -6.78 13.71
CA TRP A 70 -5.28 -5.49 13.05
C TRP A 70 -5.49 -4.33 14.04
N ASP A 71 -5.96 -4.60 15.25
CA ASP A 71 -6.22 -3.62 16.31
C ASP A 71 -4.93 -3.08 16.96
N GLU A 72 -3.78 -3.73 16.75
CA GLU A 72 -2.46 -3.18 17.09
C GLU A 72 -2.08 -1.97 16.23
N GLY A 73 -2.75 -1.77 15.08
CA GLY A 73 -2.53 -0.66 14.17
C GLY A 73 -2.06 -1.07 12.76
N MET A 74 -1.75 -0.08 11.94
CA MET A 74 -1.35 -0.27 10.54
C MET A 74 -0.11 -1.17 10.38
N GLY A 75 0.80 -1.16 11.35
CA GLY A 75 2.01 -1.99 11.35
C GLY A 75 1.70 -3.48 11.27
N ALA A 76 0.70 -3.97 12.01
CA ALA A 76 0.28 -5.37 11.96
C ALA A 76 -0.18 -5.76 10.55
N SER A 77 -1.04 -4.95 9.93
CA SER A 77 -1.55 -5.17 8.58
C SER A 77 -0.41 -5.18 7.55
N LEU A 78 0.55 -4.27 7.67
CA LEU A 78 1.69 -4.19 6.76
C LEU A 78 2.61 -5.41 6.89
N ARG A 79 2.91 -5.86 8.12
CA ARG A 79 3.71 -7.07 8.37
C ARG A 79 3.08 -8.31 7.72
N VAL A 80 1.79 -8.53 8.00
CA VAL A 80 1.04 -9.68 7.45
C VAL A 80 1.00 -9.61 5.93
N GLY A 81 0.74 -8.43 5.37
CA GLY A 81 0.66 -8.24 3.93
C GLY A 81 1.98 -8.54 3.22
N LEU A 82 3.08 -7.93 3.67
CA LEU A 82 4.40 -8.15 3.06
C LEU A 82 4.87 -9.62 3.19
N ALA A 83 4.60 -10.26 4.34
CA ALA A 83 4.94 -11.67 4.56
C ALA A 83 4.13 -12.63 3.67
N ALA A 84 2.92 -12.24 3.26
CA ALA A 84 2.03 -13.05 2.43
C ALA A 84 2.25 -12.86 0.92
N LEU A 85 3.08 -11.90 0.50
CA LEU A 85 3.43 -11.72 -0.91
C LEU A 85 4.31 -12.88 -1.41
N GLY A 86 4.09 -13.27 -2.67
CA GLY A 86 4.82 -14.37 -3.30
C GLY A 86 6.31 -14.06 -3.52
N SER A 87 7.08 -15.14 -3.74
CA SER A 87 8.52 -15.06 -4.03
C SER A 87 8.84 -14.34 -5.34
N ASP A 88 7.88 -14.26 -6.24
CA ASP A 88 8.09 -13.72 -7.60
C ASP A 88 7.97 -12.18 -7.65
N ALA A 89 7.37 -11.56 -6.63
CA ALA A 89 7.28 -10.10 -6.55
C ALA A 89 8.64 -9.50 -6.12
N GLU A 90 9.16 -8.58 -6.89
CA GLU A 90 10.42 -7.86 -6.62
C GLU A 90 10.19 -6.53 -5.89
N ALA A 91 8.97 -6.03 -5.92
CA ALA A 91 8.54 -4.84 -5.18
C ALA A 91 7.06 -4.93 -4.79
N ALA A 92 6.68 -4.21 -3.75
CA ALA A 92 5.29 -4.02 -3.32
C ALA A 92 4.90 -2.55 -3.38
N VAL A 93 3.76 -2.24 -4.01
CA VAL A 93 3.11 -0.94 -3.92
C VAL A 93 2.08 -0.99 -2.81
N VAL A 94 2.37 -0.35 -1.70
CA VAL A 94 1.47 -0.25 -0.55
C VAL A 94 0.50 0.91 -0.77
N HIS A 95 -0.79 0.61 -0.79
CA HIS A 95 -1.88 1.57 -0.94
C HIS A 95 -2.89 1.42 0.20
N LEU A 96 -3.61 2.51 0.50
CA LEU A 96 -4.63 2.54 1.54
C LEU A 96 -6.02 2.65 0.92
N VAL A 97 -6.99 1.92 1.47
CA VAL A 97 -8.38 1.90 0.98
C VAL A 97 -9.11 3.26 1.11
N ASP A 98 -8.64 4.12 1.99
CA ASP A 98 -9.26 5.40 2.33
C ASP A 98 -8.71 6.62 1.54
N LEU A 99 -8.11 6.38 0.39
CA LEU A 99 -7.58 7.39 -0.52
C LEU A 99 -8.39 7.42 -1.84
N PRO A 100 -9.67 7.82 -1.81
CA PRO A 100 -10.55 7.70 -2.97
C PRO A 100 -10.18 8.63 -4.14
N ASP A 101 -9.38 9.66 -3.92
CA ASP A 101 -8.89 10.59 -4.95
C ASP A 101 -7.61 10.13 -5.65
N VAL A 102 -6.92 9.12 -5.10
CA VAL A 102 -5.69 8.57 -5.71
C VAL A 102 -6.06 7.60 -6.83
N GLY A 103 -5.72 7.98 -8.05
CA GLY A 103 -6.01 7.20 -9.26
C GLY A 103 -4.83 6.35 -9.75
N PRO A 104 -5.06 5.56 -10.82
CA PRO A 104 -4.04 4.69 -11.39
C PRO A 104 -2.81 5.43 -11.92
N ASP A 105 -2.95 6.67 -12.37
CA ASP A 105 -1.83 7.50 -12.85
C ASP A 105 -0.81 7.79 -11.75
N VAL A 106 -1.24 7.95 -10.51
CA VAL A 106 -0.35 8.11 -9.35
C VAL A 106 0.43 6.82 -9.11
N VAL A 107 -0.25 5.68 -9.11
CA VAL A 107 0.38 4.36 -8.95
C VAL A 107 1.39 4.12 -10.07
N ALA A 108 1.01 4.35 -11.33
CA ALA A 108 1.89 4.20 -12.50
C ALA A 108 3.14 5.08 -12.40
N ARG A 109 3.00 6.32 -11.93
CA ARG A 109 4.13 7.25 -11.72
C ARG A 109 5.10 6.73 -10.66
N VAL A 110 4.59 6.18 -9.56
CA VAL A 110 5.42 5.58 -8.50
C VAL A 110 6.11 4.31 -8.99
N VAL A 111 5.39 3.42 -9.67
CA VAL A 111 5.93 2.18 -10.25
C VAL A 111 7.04 2.47 -11.26
N SER A 112 6.79 3.36 -12.22
CA SER A 112 7.79 3.71 -13.24
C SER A 112 9.05 4.34 -12.65
N THR A 113 8.90 5.11 -11.58
CA THR A 113 10.02 5.70 -10.85
C THR A 113 10.85 4.64 -10.11
N GLY A 114 10.20 3.61 -9.56
CA GLY A 114 10.85 2.51 -8.86
C GLY A 114 11.59 1.53 -9.79
N SER A 115 11.15 1.46 -11.04
CA SER A 115 11.78 0.61 -12.08
C SER A 115 13.04 1.24 -12.70
N GLY A 116 13.40 2.46 -12.31
CA GLY A 116 14.63 3.13 -12.75
C GLY A 116 15.88 2.58 -12.08
N PRO A 117 17.09 2.92 -12.60
CA PRO A 117 18.34 2.44 -12.02
C PRO A 117 18.47 2.86 -10.55
N PRO A 118 18.96 1.95 -9.67
CA PRO A 118 19.15 2.25 -8.25
C PRO A 118 20.17 3.39 -8.07
N ARG A 119 19.89 4.30 -7.15
CA ARG A 119 20.74 5.50 -6.94
C ARG A 119 21.97 5.25 -6.09
N SER A 120 21.99 4.26 -5.23
CA SER A 120 22.99 4.14 -4.18
C SER A 120 23.62 2.75 -4.04
N ASP A 121 23.05 1.70 -4.61
CA ASP A 121 23.60 0.35 -4.48
C ASP A 121 23.49 -0.42 -5.80
N PRO A 122 24.63 -0.84 -6.41
CA PRO A 122 24.63 -1.56 -7.67
C PRO A 122 23.98 -2.95 -7.64
N GLY A 123 23.59 -3.43 -6.47
CA GLY A 123 22.95 -4.74 -6.27
C GLY A 123 21.47 -4.68 -5.89
N SER A 124 20.90 -3.49 -5.63
CA SER A 124 19.48 -3.37 -5.26
C SER A 124 18.58 -3.36 -6.50
N THR A 125 17.63 -4.25 -6.54
CA THR A 125 16.72 -4.45 -7.68
C THR A 125 15.54 -3.47 -7.68
N ALA A 126 15.14 -2.97 -6.52
CA ALA A 126 14.10 -1.93 -6.40
C ALA A 126 14.33 -1.10 -5.12
N GLY A 127 14.19 0.21 -5.23
CA GLY A 127 14.39 1.15 -4.13
C GLY A 127 13.13 1.39 -3.29
N LEU A 128 13.19 2.44 -2.48
CA LEU A 128 12.04 3.00 -1.77
C LEU A 128 11.55 4.24 -2.53
N VAL A 129 10.30 4.22 -2.98
CA VAL A 129 9.66 5.34 -3.69
C VAL A 129 8.36 5.70 -3.00
N ARG A 130 8.09 6.98 -2.83
CA ARG A 130 6.90 7.45 -2.13
C ARG A 130 6.25 8.60 -2.87
N ALA A 131 4.95 8.52 -3.08
CA ALA A 131 4.18 9.65 -3.58
C ALA A 131 4.24 10.83 -2.60
N ALA A 132 4.31 12.04 -3.13
CA ALA A 132 4.21 13.28 -2.38
C ALA A 132 3.15 14.18 -3.03
N TYR A 133 2.47 14.97 -2.22
CA TYR A 133 1.43 15.88 -2.64
C TYR A 133 1.75 17.26 -2.07
N ALA A 134 2.06 18.22 -2.95
CA ALA A 134 2.59 19.52 -2.57
C ALA A 134 3.81 19.41 -1.61
N GLY A 135 4.69 18.45 -1.88
CA GLY A 135 5.89 18.19 -1.08
C GLY A 135 5.64 17.36 0.20
N VAL A 136 4.40 17.04 0.53
CA VAL A 136 4.06 16.23 1.72
C VAL A 136 4.03 14.74 1.36
N PRO A 137 4.86 13.89 2.00
CA PRO A 137 4.89 12.46 1.71
C PRO A 137 3.57 11.76 2.07
N GLY A 138 3.01 11.00 1.11
CA GLY A 138 1.75 10.28 1.24
C GLY A 138 1.83 8.81 0.79
N HIS A 139 0.75 8.29 0.25
CA HIS A 139 0.65 6.97 -0.38
C HIS A 139 0.23 7.16 -1.85
N PRO A 140 0.53 6.20 -2.73
CA PRO A 140 1.17 4.90 -2.47
C PRO A 140 2.67 4.99 -2.17
N VAL A 141 3.20 3.90 -1.59
CA VAL A 141 4.62 3.70 -1.33
C VAL A 141 5.08 2.41 -2.01
N LEU A 142 6.09 2.49 -2.87
CA LEU A 142 6.75 1.32 -3.42
C LEU A 142 7.89 0.92 -2.50
N ILE A 143 7.93 -0.35 -2.13
CA ILE A 143 8.93 -0.95 -1.25
C ILE A 143 9.57 -2.11 -2.00
N GLY A 144 10.85 -1.98 -2.38
CA GLY A 144 11.62 -3.06 -2.98
C GLY A 144 11.79 -4.24 -2.03
N ARG A 145 11.91 -5.45 -2.59
CA ARG A 145 11.98 -6.70 -1.83
C ARG A 145 13.07 -6.70 -0.76
N ASP A 146 14.23 -6.14 -1.06
CA ASP A 146 15.38 -6.11 -0.13
C ASP A 146 15.06 -5.34 1.16
N HIS A 147 14.06 -4.47 1.14
CA HIS A 147 13.60 -3.70 2.28
C HIS A 147 12.51 -4.39 3.11
N TRP A 148 11.87 -5.45 2.61
CA TRP A 148 10.70 -6.04 3.27
C TRP A 148 10.99 -6.55 4.67
N ALA A 149 12.10 -7.27 4.85
CA ALA A 149 12.48 -7.78 6.17
C ALA A 149 12.64 -6.65 7.19
N GLY A 150 13.35 -5.58 6.82
CA GLY A 150 13.56 -4.42 7.71
C GLY A 150 12.27 -3.64 7.97
N VAL A 151 11.38 -3.52 6.97
CA VAL A 151 10.06 -2.90 7.14
C VAL A 151 9.20 -3.73 8.09
N ILE A 152 9.16 -5.06 7.92
CA ILE A 152 8.40 -5.97 8.79
C ILE A 152 8.89 -5.86 10.24
N GLU A 153 10.20 -5.81 10.47
CA GLU A 153 10.78 -5.66 11.81
C GLU A 153 10.44 -4.30 12.44
N ALA A 154 10.46 -3.22 11.65
CA ALA A 154 10.25 -1.86 12.12
C ALA A 154 8.77 -1.45 12.21
N ALA A 155 7.84 -2.18 11.57
CA ALA A 155 6.43 -1.82 11.50
C ALA A 155 5.71 -2.12 12.82
N VAL A 156 5.54 -1.08 13.65
CA VAL A 156 4.91 -1.16 14.97
C VAL A 156 3.78 -0.15 15.08
N GLY A 157 2.69 -0.52 15.73
CA GLY A 157 1.54 0.35 16.01
C GLY A 157 0.97 0.99 14.74
N ASP A 158 0.52 2.23 14.85
CA ASP A 158 -0.10 2.97 13.73
C ASP A 158 0.92 3.60 12.75
N GLN A 159 2.21 3.41 12.97
CA GLN A 159 3.23 4.06 12.15
C GLN A 159 3.49 3.35 10.82
N GLY A 160 3.07 2.08 10.67
CA GLY A 160 3.36 1.30 9.47
C GLY A 160 4.85 1.31 9.11
N ALA A 161 5.19 1.62 7.87
CA ALA A 161 6.58 1.72 7.41
C ALA A 161 7.28 3.05 7.78
N ARG A 162 6.58 4.01 8.41
CA ARG A 162 7.09 5.39 8.59
C ARG A 162 8.44 5.43 9.32
N GLY A 163 8.61 4.60 10.35
CA GLY A 163 9.87 4.53 11.11
C GLY A 163 11.04 4.10 10.22
N TYR A 164 10.85 3.06 9.43
CA TYR A 164 11.84 2.55 8.48
C TYR A 164 12.17 3.58 7.39
N LEU A 165 11.15 4.16 6.78
CA LEU A 165 11.31 5.13 5.68
C LEU A 165 12.06 6.40 6.11
N LYS A 166 11.98 6.81 7.39
CA LYS A 166 12.70 7.99 7.90
C LYS A 166 14.22 7.79 7.98
N THR A 167 14.68 6.55 8.08
CA THR A 167 16.09 6.20 8.26
C THR A 167 16.76 5.69 6.98
N HIS A 168 16.02 5.65 5.88
CA HIS A 168 16.49 5.15 4.59
C HIS A 168 16.33 6.20 3.49
N ASP A 169 17.09 6.07 2.40
CA ASP A 169 16.96 6.94 1.24
C ASP A 169 15.67 6.63 0.48
N VAL A 170 14.68 7.49 0.62
CA VAL A 170 13.36 7.37 -0.01
C VAL A 170 13.23 8.41 -1.11
N ARG A 171 12.97 7.95 -2.33
CA ARG A 171 12.70 8.84 -3.47
C ARG A 171 11.27 9.34 -3.40
N LEU A 172 11.09 10.65 -3.19
CA LEU A 172 9.79 11.29 -3.28
C LEU A 172 9.44 11.60 -4.73
N VAL A 173 8.19 11.33 -5.09
CA VAL A 173 7.63 11.60 -6.42
C VAL A 173 6.41 12.50 -6.27
N GLU A 174 6.51 13.72 -6.80
CA GLU A 174 5.41 14.68 -6.73
C GLU A 174 4.23 14.22 -7.59
N CYS A 175 3.06 14.14 -6.98
CA CYS A 175 1.80 13.71 -7.56
C CYS A 175 0.64 14.68 -7.30
N GLY A 176 0.92 15.86 -6.78
CA GLY A 176 -0.10 16.88 -6.47
C GLY A 176 -0.82 17.45 -7.70
N ASP A 177 -0.28 17.21 -8.89
CA ASP A 177 -0.94 17.51 -10.17
C ASP A 177 -2.01 16.45 -10.56
N LEU A 178 -2.00 15.27 -9.92
CA LEU A 178 -2.90 14.14 -10.20
C LEU A 178 -3.94 13.92 -9.11
N ALA A 179 -3.60 14.18 -7.84
CA ALA A 179 -4.46 13.93 -6.68
C ALA A 179 -4.09 14.82 -5.49
N GLY A 180 -4.96 14.89 -4.49
CA GLY A 180 -4.67 15.52 -3.20
C GLY A 180 -3.96 14.59 -2.21
N GLY A 181 -4.17 13.28 -2.35
CA GLY A 181 -3.57 12.25 -1.50
C GLY A 181 -4.04 12.29 -0.05
N ASN A 182 -5.23 12.84 0.20
CA ASN A 182 -5.79 12.96 1.54
C ASN A 182 -6.62 11.73 1.91
N ASP A 183 -6.35 11.19 3.09
CA ASP A 183 -7.20 10.16 3.69
C ASP A 183 -8.55 10.72 4.10
N VAL A 184 -9.60 9.94 3.90
CA VAL A 184 -10.95 10.28 4.33
C VAL A 184 -11.24 9.60 5.66
N ASP A 185 -11.23 10.37 6.73
CA ASP A 185 -11.41 9.91 8.11
C ASP A 185 -12.83 10.14 8.65
N ARG A 186 -13.65 10.94 7.98
CA ARG A 186 -15.01 11.28 8.37
C ARG A 186 -15.90 11.45 7.14
N ARG A 187 -17.17 11.09 7.28
CA ARG A 187 -18.23 11.43 6.32
C ARG A 187 -18.77 12.81 6.61
#